data_6cf3155607b46f061413a1b2a20cf644
#
_entry.id   6cf3155607b46f061413a1b2a20cf644
#
_cell.length_a   1.000
_cell.length_b   1.000
_cell.length_c   1.000
_cell.angle_alpha   90.00
_cell.angle_beta   90.00
_cell.angle_gamma   90.00
#
_symmetry.space_group_name_H-M   'P 1'
#
loop_
_entity.id
_entity.type
_entity.pdbx_description
1 polymer ?
#
loop_
_entity_poly.entity_id
_entity_poly.type
_entity_poly.pdbx_seq_one_letter_code
_entity_poly.pdbx_strand_id
1 'polypeptide(L)'
;MAGCITTESVEPQLVLEEDETTAEVCSLPSESVTQTTMSITVNGVERVFRLSVPSSDAGTELALIIAFHGGGGAEEDFQQQDEFDQLGEQEKFIMAYAIAEDGRTSAEGEWFLNTAATSRADNDYAEAIVDVLASEYCIDQDRLYGIGYSLGSMYTYEIACQLNHRFAAVASFAGTMPVDPETCDLIGGMELCIYTAN
;
A
#
# COMPACT_ATOMS: atom_id res chain seq x y z
N MET A 1 -8.49 -31.75 -71.73
CA MET A 1 -7.96 -32.18 -70.43
C MET A 1 -7.24 -30.96 -69.88
N ALA A 2 -7.85 -30.31 -68.89
CA ALA A 2 -7.28 -29.12 -68.25
C ALA A 2 -6.58 -29.56 -66.96
N GLY A 3 -5.28 -29.26 -66.83
CA GLY A 3 -4.52 -29.52 -65.61
C GLY A 3 -4.47 -28.26 -64.76
N CYS A 4 -4.93 -28.34 -63.51
CA CYS A 4 -4.75 -27.30 -62.51
C CYS A 4 -3.36 -27.37 -61.91
N ILE A 5 -2.70 -26.16 -61.88
CA ILE A 5 -1.43 -25.95 -61.19
C ILE A 5 -1.81 -25.38 -59.80
N THR A 6 -1.53 -26.11 -58.73
CA THR A 6 -1.64 -25.60 -57.35
C THR A 6 -0.30 -24.96 -56.95
N THR A 7 -0.32 -23.66 -56.68
CA THR A 7 0.80 -22.96 -56.05
C THR A 7 0.69 -23.11 -54.54
N GLU A 8 1.67 -23.81 -53.94
CA GLU A 8 1.90 -23.82 -52.51
C GLU A 8 2.38 -22.43 -52.08
N SER A 9 1.59 -21.78 -51.25
CA SER A 9 2.03 -20.59 -50.54
C SER A 9 2.85 -20.99 -49.32
N VAL A 10 4.14 -20.63 -49.35
CA VAL A 10 5.04 -20.74 -48.17
C VAL A 10 4.69 -19.59 -47.26
N GLU A 11 4.04 -19.87 -46.15
CA GLU A 11 3.88 -18.89 -45.07
C GLU A 11 5.26 -18.62 -44.41
N PRO A 12 5.64 -17.36 -44.20
CA PRO A 12 6.84 -17.06 -43.43
C PRO A 12 6.58 -17.42 -41.96
N GLN A 13 7.32 -18.39 -41.44
CA GLN A 13 7.40 -18.64 -40.00
C GLN A 13 8.02 -17.42 -39.34
N LEU A 14 7.17 -16.66 -38.61
CA LEU A 14 7.62 -15.66 -37.66
C LEU A 14 8.32 -16.43 -36.51
N VAL A 15 9.64 -16.41 -36.50
CA VAL A 15 10.40 -16.79 -35.31
C VAL A 15 10.21 -15.65 -34.32
N LEU A 16 9.29 -15.83 -33.37
CA LEU A 16 9.27 -15.02 -32.16
C LEU A 16 10.55 -15.40 -31.40
N GLU A 17 11.54 -14.54 -31.45
CA GLU A 17 12.59 -14.54 -30.43
C GLU A 17 11.86 -14.23 -29.14
N GLU A 18 11.71 -15.25 -28.30
CA GLU A 18 11.33 -15.06 -26.90
C GLU A 18 12.47 -14.26 -26.28
N ASP A 19 12.27 -12.96 -26.13
CA ASP A 19 13.06 -12.11 -25.28
C ASP A 19 12.85 -12.66 -23.85
N GLU A 20 13.77 -13.52 -23.42
CA GLU A 20 13.90 -13.91 -22.02
C GLU A 20 14.35 -12.66 -21.25
N THR A 21 13.44 -11.72 -21.10
CA THR A 21 13.54 -10.74 -20.04
C THR A 21 13.47 -11.58 -18.76
N THR A 22 14.62 -11.87 -18.18
CA THR A 22 14.71 -12.41 -16.82
C THR A 22 13.98 -11.40 -15.95
N ALA A 23 12.72 -11.69 -15.65
CA ALA A 23 11.97 -10.93 -14.65
C ALA A 23 12.89 -10.91 -13.41
N GLU A 24 13.33 -9.72 -13.00
CA GLU A 24 14.10 -9.57 -11.78
C GLU A 24 13.26 -10.18 -10.67
N VAL A 25 13.70 -11.32 -10.17
CA VAL A 25 13.00 -12.00 -9.09
C VAL A 25 13.11 -11.08 -7.89
N CYS A 26 12.00 -10.51 -7.49
CA CYS A 26 11.91 -9.66 -6.31
C CYS A 26 12.51 -10.39 -5.11
N SER A 27 13.20 -9.69 -4.23
CA SER A 27 13.90 -10.27 -3.10
C SER A 27 13.14 -10.06 -1.80
N LEU A 28 13.06 -11.11 -1.00
CA LEU A 28 12.62 -11.03 0.38
C LEU A 28 13.77 -11.44 1.29
N PRO A 29 13.87 -10.89 2.50
CA PRO A 29 14.90 -11.28 3.44
C PRO A 29 14.70 -12.74 3.86
N SER A 30 15.80 -13.47 4.02
CA SER A 30 15.80 -14.84 4.56
C SER A 30 15.46 -14.89 6.05
N GLU A 31 15.63 -13.76 6.74
CA GLU A 31 15.27 -13.54 8.14
C GLU A 31 14.30 -12.37 8.21
N SER A 32 13.36 -12.40 9.15
CA SER A 32 12.41 -11.30 9.35
C SER A 32 13.14 -10.01 9.75
N VAL A 33 12.70 -8.89 9.17
CA VAL A 33 13.13 -7.54 9.55
C VAL A 33 12.02 -6.92 10.39
N THR A 34 12.34 -6.48 11.61
CA THR A 34 11.34 -5.92 12.52
C THR A 34 11.66 -4.48 12.85
N GLN A 35 10.69 -3.60 12.67
CA GLN A 35 10.71 -2.18 13.08
C GLN A 35 11.94 -1.39 12.58
N THR A 36 12.38 -1.65 11.35
CA THR A 36 13.43 -0.85 10.71
C THR A 36 12.85 0.50 10.30
N THR A 37 13.56 1.59 10.63
CA THR A 37 13.17 2.93 10.17
C THR A 37 13.58 3.14 8.72
N MET A 38 12.63 3.52 7.90
CA MET A 38 12.82 3.91 6.50
C MET A 38 12.59 5.40 6.34
N SER A 39 13.35 6.05 5.45
CA SER A 39 13.19 7.46 5.10
C SER A 39 12.97 7.60 3.60
N ILE A 40 11.98 8.40 3.22
CA ILE A 40 11.65 8.71 1.82
C ILE A 40 11.42 10.20 1.65
N THR A 41 11.73 10.75 0.48
CA THR A 41 11.45 12.15 0.17
C THR A 41 10.18 12.26 -0.66
N VAL A 42 9.17 12.95 -0.14
CA VAL A 42 7.88 13.16 -0.79
C VAL A 42 7.66 14.67 -0.97
N ASN A 43 7.55 15.12 -2.21
CA ASN A 43 7.38 16.55 -2.54
C ASN A 43 8.43 17.48 -1.90
N GLY A 44 9.68 16.98 -1.74
CA GLY A 44 10.78 17.73 -1.14
C GLY A 44 10.81 17.72 0.39
N VAL A 45 9.89 16.99 1.04
CA VAL A 45 9.84 16.78 2.49
C VAL A 45 10.33 15.37 2.81
N GLU A 46 11.25 15.26 3.76
CA GLU A 46 11.65 13.95 4.28
C GLU A 46 10.53 13.40 5.18
N ARG A 47 10.09 12.19 4.88
CA ARG A 47 9.08 11.44 5.64
C ARG A 47 9.67 10.12 6.08
N VAL A 48 9.28 9.65 7.24
CA VAL A 48 9.78 8.39 7.81
C VAL A 48 8.61 7.45 8.11
N PHE A 49 8.86 6.17 8.02
CA PHE A 49 7.96 5.12 8.48
C PHE A 49 8.77 3.98 9.06
N ARG A 50 8.15 3.12 9.85
CA ARG A 50 8.78 1.89 10.30
C ARG A 50 8.26 0.70 9.52
N LEU A 51 9.13 -0.25 9.28
CA LEU A 51 8.88 -1.39 8.43
C LEU A 51 9.17 -2.69 9.17
N SER A 52 8.24 -3.63 9.10
CA SER A 52 8.42 -5.02 9.48
C SER A 52 8.12 -5.91 8.29
N VAL A 53 9.09 -6.74 7.92
CA VAL A 53 9.02 -7.67 6.79
C VAL A 53 9.17 -9.08 7.32
N PRO A 54 8.23 -10.00 7.05
CA PRO A 54 8.35 -11.37 7.48
C PRO A 54 9.42 -12.10 6.66
N SER A 55 9.98 -13.17 7.25
CA SER A 55 10.77 -14.12 6.47
C SER A 55 9.88 -14.82 5.45
N SER A 56 10.35 -14.97 4.22
CA SER A 56 9.60 -15.69 3.17
C SER A 56 10.53 -16.29 2.14
N ASP A 57 9.98 -17.22 1.36
CA ASP A 57 10.71 -17.81 0.23
C ASP A 57 10.86 -16.77 -0.89
N ALA A 58 12.00 -16.81 -1.58
CA ALA A 58 12.29 -15.90 -2.68
C ALA A 58 11.19 -15.98 -3.77
N GLY A 59 10.72 -14.82 -4.22
CA GLY A 59 9.67 -14.71 -5.25
C GLY A 59 8.24 -14.89 -4.74
N THR A 60 8.02 -15.04 -3.42
CA THR A 60 6.68 -15.03 -2.85
C THR A 60 6.16 -13.59 -2.76
N GLU A 61 5.04 -13.31 -3.40
CA GLU A 61 4.39 -11.99 -3.27
C GLU A 61 3.62 -11.90 -1.97
N LEU A 62 3.84 -10.81 -1.21
CA LEU A 62 3.25 -10.56 0.09
C LEU A 62 2.27 -9.38 0.04
N ALA A 63 1.22 -9.47 0.83
CA ALA A 63 0.36 -8.32 1.09
C ALA A 63 1.13 -7.22 1.85
N LEU A 64 0.75 -5.95 1.63
CA LEU A 64 1.23 -4.80 2.40
C LEU A 64 0.08 -4.19 3.18
N ILE A 65 0.31 -3.97 4.47
CA ILE A 65 -0.60 -3.21 5.34
C ILE A 65 0.11 -1.94 5.78
N ILE A 66 -0.50 -0.77 5.55
CA ILE A 66 -0.02 0.50 6.08
C ILE A 66 -0.88 0.91 7.26
N ALA A 67 -0.24 1.15 8.41
CA ALA A 67 -0.90 1.57 9.65
C ALA A 67 -0.73 3.08 9.89
N PHE A 68 -1.83 3.75 10.24
CA PHE A 68 -1.90 5.18 10.52
C PHE A 68 -2.27 5.41 11.97
N HIS A 69 -1.36 6.02 12.76
CA HIS A 69 -1.54 6.24 14.21
C HIS A 69 -2.60 7.29 14.53
N GLY A 70 -3.05 7.33 15.78
CA GLY A 70 -3.98 8.32 16.30
C GLY A 70 -3.33 9.69 16.54
N GLY A 71 -4.15 10.72 16.74
CA GLY A 71 -3.66 12.08 17.03
C GLY A 71 -3.00 12.18 18.40
N GLY A 72 -1.90 12.94 18.49
CA GLY A 72 -1.11 13.09 19.70
C GLY A 72 -0.31 11.83 20.07
N GLY A 73 -0.44 10.77 19.27
CA GLY A 73 0.32 9.55 19.39
C GLY A 73 1.60 9.66 18.55
N ALA A 74 2.67 9.12 19.10
CA ALA A 74 3.77 8.70 18.27
C ALA A 74 3.37 7.38 17.57
N GLU A 75 4.08 7.06 16.51
CA GLU A 75 4.09 5.73 15.90
C GLU A 75 4.12 4.59 16.93
N GLU A 76 4.59 4.87 18.13
CA GLU A 76 4.66 3.97 19.28
C GLU A 76 3.32 3.34 19.66
N ASP A 77 2.20 4.02 19.41
CA ASP A 77 0.86 3.49 19.75
C ASP A 77 0.51 2.23 18.93
N PHE A 78 0.94 2.15 17.69
CA PHE A 78 0.82 0.94 16.88
C PHE A 78 1.99 -0.03 17.08
N GLN A 79 3.19 0.50 17.39
CA GLN A 79 4.40 -0.30 17.54
C GLN A 79 4.48 -1.08 18.85
N GLN A 80 3.93 -0.55 19.93
CA GLN A 80 3.87 -1.27 21.21
C GLN A 80 2.94 -2.50 21.15
N GLN A 81 2.20 -2.61 20.05
CA GLN A 81 1.43 -3.81 19.77
C GLN A 81 2.29 -4.77 18.95
N ASP A 82 3.27 -5.41 19.61
CA ASP A 82 4.10 -6.48 19.04
C ASP A 82 3.29 -7.58 18.32
N GLU A 83 1.97 -7.59 18.56
CA GLU A 83 1.04 -8.53 17.96
C GLU A 83 0.94 -8.39 16.43
N PHE A 84 1.01 -7.19 15.87
CA PHE A 84 0.95 -7.02 14.40
C PHE A 84 2.20 -7.52 13.70
N ASP A 85 3.39 -7.33 14.29
CA ASP A 85 4.63 -7.85 13.74
C ASP A 85 4.67 -9.38 13.82
N GLN A 86 4.20 -9.95 14.94
CA GLN A 86 4.06 -11.40 15.11
C GLN A 86 3.02 -11.98 14.14
N LEU A 87 1.89 -11.29 13.97
CA LEU A 87 0.87 -11.70 13.02
C LEU A 87 1.38 -11.62 11.58
N GLY A 88 2.13 -10.58 11.23
CA GLY A 88 2.80 -10.43 9.93
C GLY A 88 3.75 -11.57 9.62
N GLU A 89 4.52 -12.03 10.63
CA GLU A 89 5.37 -13.21 10.47
C GLU A 89 4.56 -14.50 10.28
N GLN A 90 3.44 -14.65 10.98
CA GLN A 90 2.60 -15.86 10.92
C GLN A 90 1.80 -15.93 9.60
N GLU A 91 1.15 -14.84 9.23
CA GLU A 91 0.23 -14.75 8.09
C GLU A 91 0.92 -14.27 6.80
N LYS A 92 2.21 -13.93 6.90
CA LYS A 92 3.06 -13.51 5.78
C LYS A 92 2.55 -12.27 5.06
N PHE A 93 2.55 -11.13 5.78
CA PHE A 93 2.35 -9.80 5.22
C PHE A 93 3.39 -8.80 5.73
N ILE A 94 3.66 -7.78 4.92
CA ILE A 94 4.54 -6.67 5.27
C ILE A 94 3.73 -5.63 6.02
N MET A 95 4.30 -5.09 7.10
CA MET A 95 3.68 -4.02 7.90
C MET A 95 4.50 -2.74 7.81
N ALA A 96 3.88 -1.65 7.34
CA ALA A 96 4.47 -0.31 7.33
C ALA A 96 3.70 0.59 8.31
N TYR A 97 4.39 1.11 9.32
CA TYR A 97 3.81 2.04 10.30
C TYR A 97 4.15 3.46 9.86
N ALA A 98 3.20 4.11 9.24
CA ALA A 98 3.35 5.48 8.76
C ALA A 98 3.43 6.47 9.93
N ILE A 99 4.34 7.44 9.82
CA ILE A 99 4.54 8.49 10.82
C ILE A 99 4.09 9.81 10.21
N ALA A 100 3.18 10.51 10.89
CA ALA A 100 2.73 11.81 10.47
C ALA A 100 3.90 12.82 10.49
N GLU A 101 3.79 13.88 9.70
CA GLU A 101 4.85 14.89 9.61
C GLU A 101 4.98 15.66 10.93
N ASP A 102 6.23 15.77 11.42
CA ASP A 102 6.56 16.54 12.61
C ASP A 102 6.13 18.01 12.49
N GLY A 103 5.63 18.57 13.59
CA GLY A 103 5.29 19.99 13.69
C GLY A 103 3.89 20.36 13.21
N ARG A 104 3.10 19.42 12.72
CA ARG A 104 1.67 19.64 12.55
C ARG A 104 1.02 19.60 13.92
N THR A 105 0.67 20.75 14.46
CA THR A 105 -0.06 20.82 15.73
C THR A 105 -1.54 20.68 15.45
N SER A 106 -2.15 19.75 16.08
CA SER A 106 -3.48 19.35 15.71
C SER A 106 -4.56 19.75 16.69
N ALA A 107 -5.14 20.91 16.49
CA ALA A 107 -6.60 20.93 16.63
C ALA A 107 -7.27 20.12 15.49
N GLU A 108 -6.52 19.86 14.40
CA GLU A 108 -6.98 19.24 13.15
C GLU A 108 -6.31 17.88 12.88
N GLY A 109 -5.41 17.45 13.76
CA GLY A 109 -4.71 16.20 13.63
C GLY A 109 -3.40 16.30 12.85
N GLU A 110 -2.60 15.28 13.02
CA GLU A 110 -1.32 15.11 12.37
C GLU A 110 -1.48 14.62 10.92
N TRP A 111 -2.64 14.03 10.58
CA TRP A 111 -3.02 13.62 9.23
C TRP A 111 -3.92 14.67 8.56
N PHE A 112 -3.67 14.94 7.28
CA PHE A 112 -4.59 15.77 6.51
C PHE A 112 -5.91 15.05 6.26
N LEU A 113 -7.00 15.74 6.55
CA LEU A 113 -8.35 15.28 6.30
C LEU A 113 -9.01 16.18 5.24
N ASN A 114 -10.03 15.67 4.56
CA ASN A 114 -10.69 16.31 3.41
C ASN A 114 -9.68 16.67 2.30
N THR A 115 -8.83 15.72 1.93
CA THR A 115 -7.68 15.92 1.07
C THR A 115 -8.05 16.35 -0.35
N ALA A 116 -9.26 16.05 -0.81
CA ALA A 116 -9.78 16.58 -2.08
C ALA A 116 -9.84 18.13 -2.10
N ALA A 117 -10.04 18.77 -0.94
CA ALA A 117 -10.17 20.21 -0.78
C ALA A 117 -8.99 20.88 -0.06
N THR A 118 -8.10 20.11 0.57
CA THR A 118 -7.01 20.62 1.40
C THR A 118 -5.63 20.29 0.79
N SER A 119 -4.97 19.27 1.31
CA SER A 119 -3.62 18.88 0.89
C SER A 119 -3.54 17.38 0.68
N ARG A 120 -2.94 16.98 -0.43
CA ARG A 120 -2.67 15.57 -0.74
C ARG A 120 -1.37 15.05 -0.14
N ALA A 121 -0.65 15.83 0.67
CA ALA A 121 0.70 15.49 1.11
C ALA A 121 0.78 14.11 1.80
N ASP A 122 -0.23 13.72 2.58
CA ASP A 122 -0.26 12.40 3.21
C ASP A 122 -0.71 11.30 2.24
N ASN A 123 -1.57 11.60 1.28
CA ASN A 123 -1.93 10.66 0.22
C ASN A 123 -0.71 10.36 -0.66
N ASP A 124 0.03 11.41 -1.07
CA ASP A 124 1.28 11.26 -1.82
C ASP A 124 2.32 10.46 -1.03
N TYR A 125 2.33 10.63 0.31
CA TYR A 125 3.19 9.85 1.18
C TYR A 125 2.77 8.38 1.27
N ALA A 126 1.49 8.08 1.40
CA ALA A 126 0.99 6.71 1.41
C ALA A 126 1.30 5.99 0.08
N GLU A 127 1.11 6.66 -1.05
CA GLU A 127 1.48 6.14 -2.38
C GLU A 127 2.99 5.91 -2.48
N ALA A 128 3.82 6.85 -1.99
CA ALA A 128 5.26 6.72 -2.02
C ALA A 128 5.79 5.55 -1.15
N ILE A 129 5.13 5.25 -0.02
CA ILE A 129 5.45 4.04 0.77
C ILE A 129 5.20 2.79 -0.09
N VAL A 130 4.04 2.70 -0.75
CA VAL A 130 3.75 1.56 -1.63
C VAL A 130 4.81 1.43 -2.72
N ASP A 131 5.14 2.53 -3.39
CA ASP A 131 6.05 2.52 -4.55
C ASP A 131 7.47 2.12 -4.15
N VAL A 132 8.01 2.65 -3.03
CA VAL A 132 9.35 2.30 -2.57
C VAL A 132 9.40 0.84 -2.12
N LEU A 133 8.39 0.38 -1.39
CA LEU A 133 8.36 -1.01 -0.92
C LEU A 133 8.16 -2.00 -2.06
N ALA A 134 7.37 -1.65 -3.08
CA ALA A 134 7.20 -2.49 -4.27
C ALA A 134 8.48 -2.57 -5.12
N SER A 135 9.36 -1.56 -5.03
CA SER A 135 10.66 -1.60 -5.72
C SER A 135 11.72 -2.44 -4.98
N GLU A 136 11.55 -2.62 -3.67
CA GLU A 136 12.52 -3.33 -2.82
C GLU A 136 12.07 -4.74 -2.45
N TYR A 137 10.76 -4.97 -2.36
CA TYR A 137 10.16 -6.21 -1.88
C TYR A 137 9.13 -6.78 -2.87
N CYS A 138 8.84 -8.06 -2.73
CA CYS A 138 7.80 -8.74 -3.50
C CYS A 138 6.41 -8.39 -2.96
N ILE A 139 5.87 -7.24 -3.38
CA ILE A 139 4.53 -6.80 -2.95
C ILE A 139 3.49 -7.18 -4.00
N ASP A 140 2.45 -7.87 -3.58
CA ASP A 140 1.25 -8.08 -4.36
C ASP A 140 0.42 -6.78 -4.41
N GLN A 141 0.41 -6.15 -5.59
CA GLN A 141 -0.26 -4.86 -5.81
C GLN A 141 -1.80 -4.95 -5.68
N ASP A 142 -2.37 -6.15 -5.72
CA ASP A 142 -3.81 -6.37 -5.52
C ASP A 142 -4.15 -6.58 -4.03
N ARG A 143 -3.15 -6.67 -3.16
CA ARG A 143 -3.30 -6.88 -1.71
C ARG A 143 -2.66 -5.76 -0.88
N LEU A 144 -3.04 -4.52 -1.18
CA LEU A 144 -2.65 -3.33 -0.43
C LEU A 144 -3.77 -2.93 0.52
N TYR A 145 -3.45 -2.76 1.80
CA TYR A 145 -4.43 -2.48 2.85
C TYR A 145 -4.01 -1.29 3.71
N GLY A 146 -5.01 -0.54 4.19
CA GLY A 146 -4.80 0.54 5.16
C GLY A 146 -5.51 0.24 6.47
N ILE A 147 -4.86 0.46 7.62
CA ILE A 147 -5.51 0.39 8.93
C ILE A 147 -5.23 1.66 9.71
N GLY A 148 -6.20 2.11 10.52
CA GLY A 148 -6.03 3.31 11.31
C GLY A 148 -6.79 3.30 12.61
N TYR A 149 -6.24 4.02 13.61
CA TYR A 149 -6.85 4.20 14.92
C TYR A 149 -7.13 5.68 15.19
N SER A 150 -8.28 6.01 15.75
CA SER A 150 -8.68 7.38 16.11
C SER A 150 -8.52 8.35 14.92
N LEU A 151 -7.60 9.32 14.95
CA LEU A 151 -7.33 10.23 13.84
C LEU A 151 -6.81 9.50 12.61
N GLY A 152 -5.93 8.51 12.75
CA GLY A 152 -5.50 7.65 11.63
C GLY A 152 -6.65 6.84 11.04
N SER A 153 -7.65 6.48 11.86
CA SER A 153 -8.89 5.89 11.38
C SER A 153 -9.69 6.88 10.50
N MET A 154 -9.76 8.15 10.89
CA MET A 154 -10.37 9.20 10.05
C MET A 154 -9.61 9.35 8.73
N TYR A 155 -8.28 9.21 8.76
CA TYR A 155 -7.45 9.26 7.56
C TYR A 155 -7.64 8.01 6.66
N THR A 156 -7.94 6.84 7.20
CA THR A 156 -8.25 5.68 6.35
C THR A 156 -9.48 5.88 5.47
N TYR A 157 -10.41 6.74 5.84
CA TYR A 157 -11.51 7.13 4.94
C TYR A 157 -11.01 7.98 3.77
N GLU A 158 -9.97 8.82 3.97
CA GLU A 158 -9.31 9.52 2.86
C GLU A 158 -8.66 8.53 1.89
N ILE A 159 -7.97 7.51 2.41
CA ILE A 159 -7.42 6.42 1.60
C ILE A 159 -8.53 5.73 0.79
N ALA A 160 -9.65 5.38 1.43
CA ALA A 160 -10.78 4.75 0.77
C ALA A 160 -11.39 5.63 -0.33
N CYS A 161 -11.44 6.93 -0.12
CA CYS A 161 -12.07 7.85 -1.07
C CYS A 161 -11.12 8.32 -2.18
N GLN A 162 -9.86 8.56 -1.86
CA GLN A 162 -8.91 9.23 -2.77
C GLN A 162 -7.89 8.27 -3.40
N LEU A 163 -7.68 7.10 -2.80
CA LEU A 163 -6.70 6.10 -3.23
C LEU A 163 -7.33 4.72 -3.46
N ASN A 164 -8.63 4.66 -3.71
CA ASN A 164 -9.37 3.41 -3.96
C ASN A 164 -8.88 2.62 -5.19
N HIS A 165 -8.12 3.26 -6.07
CA HIS A 165 -7.48 2.61 -7.21
C HIS A 165 -6.19 1.86 -6.84
N ARG A 166 -5.67 2.08 -5.62
CA ARG A 166 -4.45 1.45 -5.11
C ARG A 166 -4.73 0.45 -3.98
N PHE A 167 -5.65 0.77 -3.09
CA PHE A 167 -5.93 -0.02 -1.89
C PHE A 167 -7.14 -0.94 -2.11
N ALA A 168 -6.95 -2.23 -1.79
CA ALA A 168 -8.01 -3.23 -1.89
C ALA A 168 -9.06 -3.07 -0.78
N ALA A 169 -8.62 -2.73 0.44
CA ALA A 169 -9.50 -2.47 1.57
C ALA A 169 -8.85 -1.59 2.63
N VAL A 170 -9.68 -1.00 3.49
CA VAL A 170 -9.24 -0.28 4.68
C VAL A 170 -10.02 -0.73 5.91
N ALA A 171 -9.37 -0.66 7.09
CA ALA A 171 -10.00 -0.91 8.37
C ALA A 171 -9.87 0.33 9.26
N SER A 172 -11.00 0.82 9.77
CA SER A 172 -11.13 2.04 10.55
C SER A 172 -11.53 1.70 11.98
N PHE A 173 -10.68 2.05 12.96
CA PHE A 173 -10.90 1.76 14.37
C PHE A 173 -11.10 3.06 15.19
N ALA A 174 -12.24 3.19 15.84
CA ALA A 174 -12.56 4.29 16.77
C ALA A 174 -12.45 5.69 16.15
N GLY A 175 -12.75 5.85 14.86
CA GLY A 175 -12.84 7.12 14.15
C GLY A 175 -14.19 7.31 13.48
N THR A 176 -14.45 8.54 13.06
CA THR A 176 -15.64 8.89 12.27
C THR A 176 -15.22 9.30 10.86
N MET A 177 -16.10 9.15 9.90
CA MET A 177 -15.84 9.60 8.53
C MET A 177 -15.83 11.13 8.47
N PRO A 178 -14.68 11.78 8.24
CA PRO A 178 -14.60 13.24 8.17
C PRO A 178 -14.83 13.75 6.75
N VAL A 179 -14.81 12.87 5.78
CA VAL A 179 -14.86 13.20 4.35
C VAL A 179 -16.27 13.59 3.97
N ASP A 180 -16.40 14.64 3.17
CA ASP A 180 -17.66 14.97 2.53
C ASP A 180 -18.05 13.80 1.59
N PRO A 181 -19.19 13.14 1.83
CA PRO A 181 -19.62 12.02 0.99
C PRO A 181 -19.72 12.36 -0.50
N GLU A 182 -19.95 13.64 -0.83
CA GLU A 182 -20.02 14.10 -2.22
C GLU A 182 -18.64 14.11 -2.92
N THR A 183 -17.55 14.11 -2.15
CA THR A 183 -16.18 14.07 -2.67
C THR A 183 -15.58 12.66 -2.65
N CYS A 184 -16.31 11.71 -2.08
CA CYS A 184 -15.89 10.32 -1.95
C CYS A 184 -16.48 9.48 -3.09
N ASP A 185 -15.67 9.17 -4.08
CA ASP A 185 -16.06 8.31 -5.19
C ASP A 185 -15.48 6.90 -4.99
N LEU A 186 -16.21 6.05 -4.28
CA LEU A 186 -15.83 4.64 -4.09
C LEU A 186 -16.03 3.87 -5.39
N ILE A 187 -15.09 3.99 -6.31
CA ILE A 187 -15.09 3.26 -7.56
C ILE A 187 -14.38 1.92 -7.36
N GLY A 188 -14.99 0.85 -7.82
CA GLY A 188 -14.26 -0.38 -8.14
C GLY A 188 -14.15 -1.44 -7.07
N GLY A 189 -15.00 -1.44 -6.04
CA GLY A 189 -15.13 -2.63 -5.17
C GLY A 189 -14.16 -2.69 -4.00
N MET A 190 -13.58 -1.55 -3.58
CA MET A 190 -12.85 -1.49 -2.32
C MET A 190 -13.76 -1.90 -1.15
N GLU A 191 -13.25 -2.74 -0.26
CA GLU A 191 -13.92 -3.08 0.98
C GLU A 191 -13.56 -2.12 2.12
N LEU A 192 -14.56 -1.54 2.76
CA LEU A 192 -14.41 -0.69 3.93
C LEU A 192 -14.89 -1.43 5.18
N CYS A 193 -13.96 -1.81 6.05
CA CYS A 193 -14.28 -2.40 7.35
C CYS A 193 -14.27 -1.32 8.43
N ILE A 194 -15.42 -1.10 9.07
CA ILE A 194 -15.57 -0.11 10.15
C ILE A 194 -15.74 -0.87 11.47
N TYR A 195 -14.82 -0.64 12.41
CA TYR A 195 -14.90 -1.16 13.77
C TYR A 195 -15.13 0.01 14.73
N THR A 196 -16.34 0.13 15.26
CA THR A 196 -16.66 1.07 16.32
C THR A 196 -16.49 0.37 17.67
N ALA A 197 -15.53 0.81 18.49
CA ALA A 197 -15.51 0.41 19.90
C ALA A 197 -16.62 1.17 20.64
N ASN A 198 -17.48 0.44 21.34
CA ASN A 198 -18.45 1.01 22.29
C ASN A 198 -17.78 1.33 23.62
#